data_9bbe1819e00170ae49ee538f225db23f
#
_entry.id   9bbe1819e00170ae49ee538f225db23f
#
_cell.length_a   1.000
_cell.length_b   1.000
_cell.length_c   1.000
_cell.angle_alpha   90.00
_cell.angle_beta   90.00
_cell.angle_gamma   90.00
#
_symmetry.space_group_name_H-M   'P 1'
#
loop_
_entity.id
_entity.type
_entity.pdbx_description
1 polymer ?
#
loop_
_entity_poly.entity_id
_entity_poly.type
_entity_poly.pdbx_seq_one_letter_code
_entity_poly.pdbx_strand_id
1 'polypeptide(L)'
;GATNEGKRQDPAMQKFRDNRLGAFIHWGLYAIPGGEWNGKMYGGAAEWLKSWAKVPADEWLKLMDQWNPTKFDAKKWARMAKEMGAKYVKITTKHHEGFCLWPSKYTQYTVANTPYKKDLLGEMVKAYNDEGIDVHFYFSVMDWSHPDYRYSIKSEEDSIAFSRFLEFTDNQLKELATRYPTVKDFWFD
;
A
#
# COMPACT_ATOMS: atom_id res chain seq x y z
N GLY A 1 28.31 15.48 -27.95
CA GLY A 1 27.47 15.75 -26.79
C GLY A 1 26.10 16.10 -27.24
N ALA A 2 25.09 15.33 -26.78
CA ALA A 2 23.71 15.71 -27.05
C ALA A 2 23.45 17.04 -26.34
N THR A 3 23.29 18.08 -27.14
CA THR A 3 22.93 19.40 -26.63
C THR A 3 21.52 19.32 -26.07
N ASN A 4 21.27 19.98 -24.94
CA ASN A 4 19.94 20.16 -24.39
C ASN A 4 19.02 21.04 -25.28
N GLU A 5 19.47 21.28 -26.48
CA GLU A 5 18.73 22.04 -27.47
C GLU A 5 17.47 21.29 -27.85
N GLY A 6 16.33 21.87 -27.51
CA GLY A 6 15.00 21.30 -27.77
C GLY A 6 14.27 20.76 -26.56
N LYS A 7 14.87 20.70 -25.38
CA LYS A 7 14.13 20.35 -24.16
C LYS A 7 13.35 21.56 -23.66
N ARG A 8 12.05 21.38 -23.63
CA ARG A 8 11.13 22.39 -23.11
C ARG A 8 11.41 22.63 -21.62
N GLN A 9 11.64 23.90 -21.25
CA GLN A 9 12.03 24.32 -19.89
C GLN A 9 10.89 24.98 -19.11
N ASP A 10 9.66 24.88 -19.58
CA ASP A 10 8.53 25.55 -18.94
C ASP A 10 8.04 24.80 -17.67
N PRO A 11 7.23 25.46 -16.81
CA PRO A 11 6.73 24.87 -15.58
C PRO A 11 5.91 23.59 -15.78
N ALA A 12 5.15 23.49 -16.88
CA ALA A 12 4.36 22.30 -17.18
C ALA A 12 5.25 21.08 -17.45
N MET A 13 6.35 21.28 -18.18
CA MET A 13 7.30 20.22 -18.46
C MET A 13 8.11 19.85 -17.21
N GLN A 14 8.41 20.80 -16.35
CA GLN A 14 9.07 20.53 -15.08
C GLN A 14 8.18 19.66 -14.18
N LYS A 15 6.90 20.01 -14.09
CA LYS A 15 5.92 19.20 -13.34
C LYS A 15 5.81 17.79 -13.88
N PHE A 16 5.81 17.62 -15.20
CA PHE A 16 5.78 16.31 -15.85
C PHE A 16 7.01 15.46 -15.49
N ARG A 17 8.21 16.08 -15.47
CA ARG A 17 9.45 15.40 -15.06
C ARG A 17 9.41 15.03 -13.58
N ASP A 18 8.95 15.92 -12.71
CA ASP A 18 8.86 15.68 -11.27
C ASP A 18 7.93 14.49 -10.99
N ASN A 19 6.81 14.38 -11.70
CA ASN A 19 5.90 13.24 -11.58
C ASN A 19 6.55 11.92 -12.03
N ARG A 20 7.47 11.97 -12.99
CA ARG A 20 8.23 10.79 -13.45
C ARG A 20 9.33 10.37 -12.49
N LEU A 21 9.77 11.24 -11.59
CA LEU A 21 10.83 10.96 -10.62
C LEU A 21 10.32 10.25 -9.38
N GLY A 22 9.02 9.95 -9.32
CA GLY A 22 8.39 9.18 -8.27
C GLY A 22 8.01 7.79 -8.74
N ALA A 23 8.08 6.82 -7.85
CA ALA A 23 7.62 5.46 -8.08
C ALA A 23 6.41 5.18 -7.17
N PHE A 24 5.52 4.28 -7.60
CA PHE A 24 4.39 3.82 -6.80
C PHE A 24 4.48 2.31 -6.64
N ILE A 25 4.50 1.85 -5.39
CA ILE A 25 4.53 0.43 -5.07
C ILE A 25 3.17 0.03 -4.52
N HIS A 26 2.41 -0.73 -5.34
CA HIS A 26 1.19 -1.41 -4.92
C HIS A 26 1.52 -2.83 -4.53
N TRP A 27 1.34 -3.16 -3.26
CA TRP A 27 1.59 -4.51 -2.78
C TRP A 27 0.58 -4.90 -1.71
N GLY A 28 0.10 -6.12 -1.79
CA GLY A 28 -0.87 -6.68 -0.87
C GLY A 28 -1.15 -8.15 -1.24
N LEU A 29 -2.12 -8.75 -0.59
CA LEU A 29 -2.49 -10.15 -0.83
C LEU A 29 -2.93 -10.39 -2.27
N TYR A 30 -3.47 -9.40 -2.94
CA TYR A 30 -3.88 -9.47 -4.34
C TYR A 30 -2.73 -9.81 -5.30
N ALA A 31 -1.48 -9.61 -4.88
CA ALA A 31 -0.31 -9.99 -5.68
C ALA A 31 -0.13 -11.50 -5.78
N ILE A 32 -0.67 -12.27 -4.83
CA ILE A 32 -0.52 -13.73 -4.79
C ILE A 32 -1.32 -14.39 -5.93
N PRO A 33 -2.65 -14.14 -6.09
CA PRO A 33 -3.41 -14.73 -7.21
C PRO A 33 -3.11 -14.10 -8.56
N GLY A 34 -2.55 -12.89 -8.62
CA GLY A 34 -2.14 -12.27 -9.88
C GLY A 34 -3.27 -12.04 -10.89
N GLY A 35 -4.49 -11.74 -10.42
CA GLY A 35 -5.65 -11.50 -11.28
C GLY A 35 -6.45 -12.76 -11.62
N GLU A 36 -6.04 -13.93 -11.12
CA GLU A 36 -6.73 -15.21 -11.30
C GLU A 36 -7.35 -15.67 -9.97
N TRP A 37 -8.58 -16.18 -10.03
CA TRP A 37 -9.24 -16.78 -8.89
C TRP A 37 -10.09 -17.97 -9.30
N ASN A 38 -9.84 -19.13 -8.67
CA ASN A 38 -10.51 -20.39 -8.98
C ASN A 38 -10.48 -20.75 -10.47
N GLY A 39 -9.33 -20.51 -11.13
CA GLY A 39 -9.14 -20.83 -12.54
C GLY A 39 -9.72 -19.82 -13.53
N LYS A 40 -10.34 -18.75 -13.04
CA LYS A 40 -10.89 -17.70 -13.89
C LYS A 40 -10.04 -16.45 -13.85
N MET A 41 -9.70 -15.91 -15.01
CA MET A 41 -9.00 -14.64 -15.13
C MET A 41 -9.99 -13.47 -15.08
N TYR A 42 -9.63 -12.46 -14.32
CA TYR A 42 -10.38 -11.20 -14.22
C TYR A 42 -9.52 -10.07 -14.76
N GLY A 43 -10.04 -9.34 -15.74
CA GLY A 43 -9.36 -8.17 -16.30
C GLY A 43 -9.37 -6.99 -15.33
N GLY A 44 -8.38 -6.10 -15.45
CA GLY A 44 -8.28 -4.88 -14.67
C GLY A 44 -7.22 -4.93 -13.58
N ALA A 45 -7.32 -4.02 -12.61
CA ALA A 45 -6.33 -3.92 -11.54
C ALA A 45 -6.45 -5.06 -10.53
N ALA A 46 -5.32 -5.70 -10.22
CA ALA A 46 -5.28 -6.88 -9.34
C ALA A 46 -5.81 -6.61 -7.93
N GLU A 47 -5.64 -5.39 -7.41
CA GLU A 47 -6.14 -4.98 -6.10
C GLU A 47 -7.67 -5.03 -5.97
N TRP A 48 -8.41 -5.12 -7.06
CA TRP A 48 -9.86 -5.25 -7.09
C TRP A 48 -10.35 -6.68 -7.31
N LEU A 49 -9.45 -7.65 -7.47
CA LEU A 49 -9.80 -9.04 -7.76
C LEU A 49 -10.78 -9.62 -6.75
N LYS A 50 -10.56 -9.37 -5.45
CA LYS A 50 -11.45 -9.84 -4.39
C LYS A 50 -12.90 -9.41 -4.64
N SER A 51 -13.10 -8.16 -5.05
CA SER A 51 -14.42 -7.61 -5.32
C SER A 51 -15.04 -8.19 -6.60
N TRP A 52 -14.27 -8.25 -7.68
CA TRP A 52 -14.76 -8.78 -8.96
C TRP A 52 -15.08 -10.27 -8.91
N ALA A 53 -14.25 -11.06 -8.22
CA ALA A 53 -14.50 -12.48 -8.02
C ALA A 53 -15.49 -12.76 -6.90
N LYS A 54 -15.98 -11.72 -6.19
CA LYS A 54 -16.93 -11.81 -5.08
C LYS A 54 -16.42 -12.75 -3.97
N VAL A 55 -15.14 -12.68 -3.66
CA VAL A 55 -14.51 -13.51 -2.63
C VAL A 55 -14.86 -12.97 -1.25
N PRO A 56 -15.40 -13.79 -0.34
CA PRO A 56 -15.59 -13.37 1.05
C PRO A 56 -14.28 -12.95 1.72
N ALA A 57 -14.34 -11.99 2.64
CA ALA A 57 -13.14 -11.46 3.28
C ALA A 57 -12.34 -12.52 4.03
N ASP A 58 -13.02 -13.42 4.74
CA ASP A 58 -12.37 -14.51 5.49
C ASP A 58 -11.63 -15.49 4.57
N GLU A 59 -12.22 -15.81 3.42
CA GLU A 59 -11.58 -16.67 2.42
C GLU A 59 -10.39 -15.97 1.77
N TRP A 60 -10.54 -14.69 1.40
CA TRP A 60 -9.46 -13.89 0.82
C TRP A 60 -8.26 -13.79 1.77
N LEU A 61 -8.53 -13.55 3.04
CA LEU A 61 -7.47 -13.38 4.04
C LEU A 61 -6.68 -14.66 4.34
N LYS A 62 -7.17 -15.84 3.92
CA LYS A 62 -6.37 -17.06 3.96
C LYS A 62 -5.14 -17.00 3.06
N LEU A 63 -5.10 -16.08 2.09
CA LEU A 63 -3.89 -15.82 1.31
C LEU A 63 -2.71 -15.39 2.17
N MET A 64 -2.94 -14.91 3.40
CA MET A 64 -1.88 -14.59 4.34
C MET A 64 -0.96 -15.78 4.61
N ASP A 65 -1.46 -17.01 4.56
CA ASP A 65 -0.67 -18.21 4.77
C ASP A 65 0.37 -18.43 3.66
N GLN A 66 0.19 -17.76 2.51
CA GLN A 66 1.10 -17.80 1.37
C GLN A 66 2.01 -16.57 1.30
N TRP A 67 1.85 -15.61 2.20
CA TRP A 67 2.64 -14.39 2.20
C TRP A 67 4.04 -14.65 2.77
N ASN A 68 4.99 -14.84 1.88
CA ASN A 68 6.38 -15.10 2.27
C ASN A 68 7.36 -14.61 1.21
N PRO A 69 7.52 -13.29 1.02
CA PRO A 69 8.38 -12.71 -0.01
C PRO A 69 9.87 -12.80 0.35
N THR A 70 10.40 -14.01 0.51
CA THR A 70 11.79 -14.26 0.94
C THR A 70 12.83 -13.78 -0.07
N LYS A 71 12.46 -13.64 -1.34
CA LYS A 71 13.36 -13.16 -2.40
C LYS A 71 13.34 -11.64 -2.55
N PHE A 72 12.48 -10.97 -1.82
CA PHE A 72 12.42 -9.51 -1.84
C PHE A 72 13.65 -8.93 -1.15
N ASP A 73 14.33 -8.03 -1.84
CA ASP A 73 15.50 -7.31 -1.34
C ASP A 73 15.24 -5.80 -1.44
N ALA A 74 14.84 -5.21 -0.32
CA ALA A 74 14.50 -3.80 -0.25
C ALA A 74 15.68 -2.90 -0.61
N LYS A 75 16.90 -3.28 -0.21
CA LYS A 75 18.11 -2.50 -0.52
C LYS A 75 18.40 -2.48 -2.01
N LYS A 76 18.23 -3.61 -2.67
CA LYS A 76 18.41 -3.71 -4.13
C LYS A 76 17.41 -2.83 -4.87
N TRP A 77 16.14 -2.89 -4.46
CA TRP A 77 15.08 -2.07 -5.05
C TRP A 77 15.34 -0.57 -4.84
N ALA A 78 15.80 -0.19 -3.65
CA ALA A 78 16.13 1.20 -3.36
C ALA A 78 17.30 1.70 -4.21
N ARG A 79 18.35 0.88 -4.38
CA ARG A 79 19.47 1.23 -5.27
C ARG A 79 19.03 1.41 -6.72
N MET A 80 18.19 0.50 -7.21
CA MET A 80 17.64 0.59 -8.57
C MET A 80 16.82 1.87 -8.75
N ALA A 81 15.97 2.20 -7.78
CA ALA A 81 15.17 3.42 -7.81
C ALA A 81 16.06 4.66 -7.85
N LYS A 82 17.13 4.68 -7.07
CA LYS A 82 18.09 5.77 -7.07
C LYS A 82 18.79 5.92 -8.41
N GLU A 83 19.25 4.82 -9.00
CA GLU A 83 19.88 4.80 -10.32
C GLU A 83 18.94 5.33 -11.41
N MET A 84 17.64 5.07 -11.28
CA MET A 84 16.61 5.58 -12.19
C MET A 84 16.26 7.05 -11.93
N GLY A 85 16.83 7.67 -10.91
CA GLY A 85 16.60 9.07 -10.57
C GLY A 85 15.34 9.33 -9.73
N ALA A 86 14.77 8.31 -9.11
CA ALA A 86 13.60 8.48 -8.25
C ALA A 86 13.96 9.35 -7.03
N LYS A 87 13.12 10.33 -6.73
CA LYS A 87 13.28 11.21 -5.57
C LYS A 87 12.35 10.83 -4.42
N TYR A 88 11.27 10.16 -4.73
CA TYR A 88 10.34 9.65 -3.73
C TYR A 88 9.73 8.34 -4.21
N VAL A 89 9.22 7.58 -3.26
CA VAL A 89 8.42 6.39 -3.51
C VAL A 89 7.14 6.47 -2.69
N LYS A 90 6.02 6.14 -3.32
CA LYS A 90 4.73 6.02 -2.64
C LYS A 90 4.45 4.54 -2.43
N ILE A 91 4.25 4.14 -1.18
CA ILE A 91 4.07 2.73 -0.81
C ILE A 91 2.67 2.53 -0.24
N THR A 92 1.95 1.55 -0.76
CA THR A 92 0.68 1.11 -0.17
C THR A 92 0.95 0.48 1.19
N THR A 93 0.45 1.10 2.26
CA THR A 93 0.54 0.53 3.60
C THR A 93 -0.53 -0.52 3.83
N LYS A 94 -1.75 -0.18 3.41
CA LYS A 94 -2.94 -1.02 3.43
C LYS A 94 -3.83 -0.63 2.26
N HIS A 95 -4.27 -1.60 1.47
CA HIS A 95 -5.25 -1.39 0.41
C HIS A 95 -6.67 -1.77 0.89
N HIS A 96 -7.65 -1.74 -0.01
CA HIS A 96 -9.05 -2.02 0.32
C HIS A 96 -9.29 -3.39 0.95
N GLU A 97 -8.43 -4.38 0.69
CA GLU A 97 -8.53 -5.72 1.26
C GLU A 97 -8.31 -5.79 2.78
N GLY A 98 -7.68 -4.74 3.36
CA GLY A 98 -7.44 -4.63 4.80
C GLY A 98 -6.13 -5.25 5.30
N PHE A 99 -5.33 -5.87 4.44
CA PHE A 99 -4.04 -6.45 4.82
C PHE A 99 -2.98 -5.36 4.99
N CYS A 100 -2.35 -5.34 6.17
CA CYS A 100 -1.37 -4.33 6.54
C CYS A 100 0.05 -4.82 6.30
N LEU A 101 0.86 -4.03 5.57
CA LEU A 101 2.27 -4.33 5.33
C LEU A 101 3.16 -4.03 6.55
N TRP A 102 2.58 -3.59 7.65
CA TRP A 102 3.24 -3.37 8.94
C TRP A 102 2.50 -4.15 10.02
N PRO A 103 3.16 -4.46 11.16
CA PRO A 103 2.55 -5.25 12.23
C PRO A 103 1.61 -4.40 13.09
N SER A 104 0.48 -4.00 12.54
CA SER A 104 -0.54 -3.22 13.25
C SER A 104 -1.04 -3.98 14.49
N LYS A 105 -1.22 -3.26 15.60
CA LYS A 105 -1.78 -3.79 16.82
C LYS A 105 -3.31 -3.84 16.83
N TYR A 106 -3.94 -3.21 15.86
CA TYR A 106 -5.39 -3.00 15.83
C TYR A 106 -6.12 -4.01 14.96
N THR A 107 -5.39 -4.88 14.26
CA THR A 107 -5.95 -5.96 13.46
C THR A 107 -5.00 -7.16 13.45
N GLN A 108 -5.57 -8.35 13.22
CA GLN A 108 -4.77 -9.55 13.00
C GLN A 108 -4.31 -9.72 11.54
N TYR A 109 -4.87 -8.94 10.63
CA TYR A 109 -4.59 -9.05 9.19
C TYR A 109 -3.35 -8.25 8.82
N THR A 110 -2.21 -8.72 9.28
CA THR A 110 -0.91 -8.05 9.11
C THR A 110 0.19 -9.03 8.76
N VAL A 111 1.31 -8.49 8.27
CA VAL A 111 2.54 -9.25 8.00
C VAL A 111 3.03 -10.06 9.21
N ALA A 112 2.75 -9.60 10.44
CA ALA A 112 3.16 -10.30 11.66
C ALA A 112 2.54 -11.70 11.80
N ASN A 113 1.39 -11.93 11.19
CA ASN A 113 0.64 -13.18 11.23
C ASN A 113 0.79 -13.99 9.92
N THR A 114 1.86 -13.77 9.20
CA THR A 114 2.20 -14.49 7.96
C THR A 114 3.48 -15.30 8.17
N PRO A 115 3.83 -16.24 7.28
CA PRO A 115 5.12 -16.92 7.32
C PRO A 115 6.33 -15.99 7.27
N TYR A 116 6.22 -14.85 6.60
CA TYR A 116 7.29 -13.84 6.52
C TYR A 116 7.57 -13.17 7.87
N LYS A 117 6.52 -12.82 8.61
CA LYS A 117 6.54 -12.26 9.99
C LYS A 117 7.29 -10.95 10.18
N LYS A 118 7.99 -10.45 9.20
CA LYS A 118 8.78 -9.22 9.31
C LYS A 118 7.97 -7.99 8.96
N ASP A 119 8.38 -6.85 9.51
CA ASP A 119 7.85 -5.54 9.14
C ASP A 119 8.36 -5.13 7.76
N LEU A 120 7.67 -5.59 6.71
CA LEU A 120 8.03 -5.31 5.33
C LEU A 120 8.04 -3.80 5.04
N LEU A 121 7.06 -3.08 5.58
CA LEU A 121 6.96 -1.64 5.40
C LEU A 121 8.18 -0.93 6.00
N GLY A 122 8.58 -1.30 7.21
CA GLY A 122 9.77 -0.75 7.85
C GLY A 122 11.06 -1.06 7.10
N GLU A 123 11.18 -2.25 6.53
CA GLU A 123 12.32 -2.62 5.69
C GLU A 123 12.43 -1.68 4.47
N MET A 124 11.29 -1.42 3.80
CA MET A 124 11.24 -0.52 2.66
C MET A 124 11.56 0.92 3.04
N VAL A 125 10.93 1.44 4.10
CA VAL A 125 11.16 2.81 4.56
C VAL A 125 12.65 3.03 4.83
N LYS A 126 13.28 2.13 5.56
CA LYS A 126 14.71 2.23 5.86
C LYS A 126 15.57 2.19 4.60
N ALA A 127 15.32 1.24 3.71
CA ALA A 127 16.12 1.07 2.50
C ALA A 127 16.05 2.29 1.58
N TYR A 128 14.87 2.84 1.35
CA TYR A 128 14.71 4.04 0.51
C TYR A 128 15.31 5.27 1.17
N ASN A 129 15.10 5.46 2.47
CA ASN A 129 15.70 6.58 3.19
C ASN A 129 17.23 6.52 3.20
N ASP A 130 17.81 5.33 3.32
CA ASP A 130 19.27 5.14 3.26
C ASP A 130 19.85 5.56 1.89
N GLU A 131 19.06 5.52 0.83
CA GLU A 131 19.43 5.99 -0.51
C GLU A 131 19.03 7.47 -0.75
N GLY A 132 18.56 8.17 0.26
CA GLY A 132 18.13 9.57 0.14
C GLY A 132 16.81 9.74 -0.61
N ILE A 133 15.99 8.69 -0.70
CA ILE A 133 14.70 8.71 -1.35
C ILE A 133 13.61 8.89 -0.29
N ASP A 134 12.75 9.89 -0.48
CA ASP A 134 11.62 10.13 0.41
C ASP A 134 10.55 9.04 0.24
N VAL A 135 9.91 8.67 1.35
CA VAL A 135 8.82 7.70 1.34
C VAL A 135 7.51 8.42 1.66
N HIS A 136 6.51 8.18 0.82
CA HIS A 136 5.13 8.61 1.03
C HIS A 136 4.28 7.36 1.27
N PHE A 137 3.31 7.46 2.16
CA PHE A 137 2.38 6.37 2.42
C PHE A 137 1.05 6.59 1.71
N TYR A 138 0.54 5.54 1.10
CA TYR A 138 -0.83 5.44 0.63
C TYR A 138 -1.60 4.56 1.60
N PHE A 139 -2.75 5.03 2.05
CA PHE A 139 -3.60 4.34 3.01
C PHE A 139 -5.03 4.31 2.49
N SER A 140 -5.60 3.13 2.35
CA SER A 140 -7.00 2.99 1.99
C SER A 140 -7.87 3.16 3.23
N VAL A 141 -8.80 4.12 3.17
CA VAL A 141 -9.82 4.28 4.20
C VAL A 141 -10.88 3.17 4.08
N MET A 142 -11.21 2.77 2.84
CA MET A 142 -12.06 1.60 2.60
C MET A 142 -11.35 0.33 3.09
N ASP A 143 -12.07 -0.51 3.82
CA ASP A 143 -11.54 -1.74 4.38
C ASP A 143 -12.57 -2.86 4.33
N TRP A 144 -12.39 -3.77 3.38
CA TRP A 144 -13.32 -4.88 3.17
C TRP A 144 -13.26 -5.95 4.27
N SER A 145 -12.19 -5.95 5.06
CA SER A 145 -12.01 -6.92 6.15
C SER A 145 -12.68 -6.53 7.45
N HIS A 146 -12.96 -5.22 7.63
CA HIS A 146 -13.45 -4.71 8.91
C HIS A 146 -14.97 -4.83 9.02
N PRO A 147 -15.50 -5.47 10.10
CA PRO A 147 -16.94 -5.68 10.24
C PRO A 147 -17.73 -4.39 10.44
N ASP A 148 -17.09 -3.32 10.88
CA ASP A 148 -17.75 -2.03 11.13
C ASP A 148 -17.67 -1.08 9.92
N TYR A 149 -17.01 -1.48 8.83
CA TYR A 149 -17.01 -0.67 7.61
C TYR A 149 -18.41 -0.71 6.97
N ARG A 150 -18.88 0.45 6.53
CA ARG A 150 -20.18 0.60 5.84
C ARG A 150 -20.00 1.38 4.55
N TYR A 151 -20.52 0.84 3.45
CA TYR A 151 -20.57 1.54 2.16
C TYR A 151 -21.58 2.69 2.17
N SER A 152 -22.64 2.55 2.98
CA SER A 152 -23.66 3.57 3.16
C SER A 152 -24.25 3.47 4.56
N ILE A 153 -24.68 4.61 5.11
CA ILE A 153 -25.30 4.72 6.41
C ILE A 153 -26.83 4.73 6.22
N LYS A 154 -27.51 3.66 6.63
CA LYS A 154 -28.96 3.50 6.46
C LYS A 154 -29.72 3.38 7.80
N SER A 155 -29.02 3.32 8.91
CA SER A 155 -29.57 3.16 10.24
C SER A 155 -28.68 3.79 11.30
N GLU A 156 -29.17 3.95 12.52
CA GLU A 156 -28.36 4.38 13.65
C GLU A 156 -27.27 3.35 13.96
N GLU A 157 -27.55 2.07 13.82
CA GLU A 157 -26.58 1.00 13.99
C GLU A 157 -25.41 1.14 13.01
N ASP A 158 -25.69 1.45 11.75
CA ASP A 158 -24.64 1.71 10.74
C ASP A 158 -23.79 2.91 11.14
N SER A 159 -24.41 3.97 11.66
CA SER A 159 -23.72 5.16 12.12
C SER A 159 -22.78 4.86 13.29
N ILE A 160 -23.21 4.07 14.25
CA ILE A 160 -22.40 3.65 15.39
C ILE A 160 -21.24 2.76 14.94
N ALA A 161 -21.51 1.78 14.08
CA ALA A 161 -20.49 0.90 13.52
C ALA A 161 -19.42 1.72 12.76
N PHE A 162 -19.85 2.65 11.92
CA PHE A 162 -18.93 3.48 11.17
C PHE A 162 -18.07 4.40 12.06
N SER A 163 -18.64 4.88 13.18
CA SER A 163 -17.88 5.64 14.17
C SER A 163 -16.76 4.81 14.80
N ARG A 164 -17.02 3.55 15.12
CA ARG A 164 -15.98 2.63 15.59
C ARG A 164 -14.92 2.38 14.53
N PHE A 165 -15.34 2.26 13.27
CA PHE A 165 -14.41 2.10 12.14
C PHE A 165 -13.51 3.33 11.98
N LEU A 166 -14.05 4.53 12.11
CA LEU A 166 -13.25 5.77 12.04
C LEU A 166 -12.22 5.85 13.17
N GLU A 167 -12.56 5.40 14.37
CA GLU A 167 -11.62 5.31 15.48
C GLU A 167 -10.50 4.31 15.19
N PHE A 168 -10.83 3.15 14.64
CA PHE A 168 -9.87 2.15 14.18
C PHE A 168 -8.91 2.75 13.15
N THR A 169 -9.44 3.45 12.16
CA THR A 169 -8.65 4.12 11.12
C THR A 169 -7.69 5.16 11.71
N ASP A 170 -8.19 6.00 12.62
CA ASP A 170 -7.39 7.01 13.29
C ASP A 170 -6.25 6.39 14.11
N ASN A 171 -6.53 5.30 14.81
CA ASN A 171 -5.52 4.56 15.55
C ASN A 171 -4.44 3.98 14.64
N GLN A 172 -4.80 3.44 13.49
CA GLN A 172 -3.82 2.93 12.52
C GLN A 172 -2.96 4.06 11.95
N LEU A 173 -3.55 5.21 11.65
CA LEU A 173 -2.80 6.36 11.14
C LEU A 173 -1.81 6.90 12.16
N LYS A 174 -2.20 6.99 13.43
CA LYS A 174 -1.31 7.36 14.53
C LYS A 174 -0.17 6.36 14.71
N GLU A 175 -0.48 5.08 14.59
CA GLU A 175 0.50 4.01 14.66
C GLU A 175 1.54 4.14 13.54
N LEU A 176 1.13 4.37 12.31
CA LEU A 176 2.03 4.59 11.18
C LEU A 176 2.93 5.82 11.39
N ALA A 177 2.36 6.93 11.85
CA ALA A 177 3.11 8.15 12.10
C ALA A 177 4.15 7.97 13.22
N THR A 178 3.83 7.19 14.25
CA THR A 178 4.72 6.91 15.37
C THR A 178 5.82 5.94 15.01
N ARG A 179 5.49 4.86 14.26
CA ARG A 179 6.46 3.85 13.87
C ARG A 179 7.46 4.32 12.81
N TYR A 180 7.02 5.19 11.91
CA TYR A 180 7.81 5.65 10.76
C TYR A 180 7.89 7.17 10.71
N PRO A 181 8.59 7.79 11.67
CA PRO A 181 8.57 9.25 11.84
C PRO A 181 9.24 10.02 10.70
N THR A 182 10.01 9.36 9.86
CA THR A 182 10.61 9.98 8.66
C THR A 182 9.61 10.18 7.54
N VAL A 183 8.48 9.45 7.57
CA VAL A 183 7.42 9.59 6.57
C VAL A 183 6.48 10.70 6.98
N LYS A 184 6.37 11.74 6.14
CA LYS A 184 5.59 12.94 6.43
C LYS A 184 4.39 13.13 5.53
N ASP A 185 4.37 12.44 4.39
CA ASP A 185 3.30 12.54 3.40
C ASP A 185 2.43 11.29 3.41
N PHE A 186 1.13 11.50 3.64
CA PHE A 186 0.11 10.46 3.64
C PHE A 186 -0.92 10.76 2.56
N TRP A 187 -1.23 9.77 1.75
CA TRP A 187 -2.23 9.83 0.71
C TRP A 187 -3.38 8.89 1.06
N PHE A 188 -4.60 9.36 0.86
CA PHE A 188 -5.82 8.61 1.21
C PHE A 188 -6.67 8.35 -0.03
N ASP A 189 -7.33 7.20 -0.02
CA ASP A 189 -8.30 6.84 -1.04
C ASP A 189 -9.56 6.24 -0.42
#